data_c59c9e9b56377de00ba0b63eed4c44fc
#
_entry.id   c59c9e9b56377de00ba0b63eed4c44fc
#
_cell.length_a   1.000
_cell.length_b   1.000
_cell.length_c   1.000
_cell.angle_alpha   90.00
_cell.angle_beta   90.00
_cell.angle_gamma   90.00
#
_symmetry.space_group_name_H-M   'P 1'
#
loop_
_entity.id
_entity.type
_entity.pdbx_description
1 polymer ?
#
loop_
_entity_poly.entity_id
_entity_poly.type
_entity_poly.pdbx_seq_one_letter_code
_entity_poly.pdbx_strand_id
1 'polypeptide(L)'
;REKYPLAVVTFSPPETIFEKLFVTGEADVVAELHTANKSQAPDAEHLQRLEKEITRVAGNVPTGIAFRNQMNLIINKEKLLLYNVSYDELTRVLRTAFKENKVSVLRSYQQYLPISIAGEEKSVNSVLSETLVRTMADGNGEVNHIPLNNLVTVVPAEDLKSITAGKNGEYIPLSFYDVKDAPELMRNVKEVVSEEKEWEVDFSGSFFSNEKMMGELTVILFVSLLLMYFILCAQFESFLQPLIVLMEIPIDTAFALLALWVFGHTLNLMSAIGIIVTCGIVVNDSILKMDAINELRKAGMPLVEAIHTAGRRRLRAIIMTSLTTVFAMVPLLFTSDMGSEMQKPLSIAMIGSMVVGTLVSLFIIPLIYWFIYRKHDKNEVH
;
A
#
# COMPACT_ATOMS: atom_id res chain seq x y z
N ARG A 1 22.25 21.80 2.20
CA ARG A 1 22.24 22.19 0.77
C ARG A 1 23.46 23.06 0.41
N GLU A 2 23.96 23.95 1.28
CA GLU A 2 25.12 24.80 0.95
C GLU A 2 26.44 24.02 0.75
N LYS A 3 26.63 22.90 1.43
CA LYS A 3 27.87 22.11 1.35
C LYS A 3 27.91 21.11 0.17
N TYR A 4 26.74 20.75 -0.38
CA TYR A 4 26.62 19.79 -1.48
C TYR A 4 25.50 20.22 -2.45
N PRO A 5 25.76 21.16 -3.36
CA PRO A 5 24.74 21.78 -4.22
C PRO A 5 24.15 20.80 -5.27
N LEU A 6 24.82 19.69 -5.55
CA LEU A 6 24.37 18.65 -6.49
C LEU A 6 23.69 17.46 -5.79
N ALA A 7 23.64 17.44 -4.46
CA ALA A 7 22.99 16.35 -3.74
C ALA A 7 21.50 16.64 -3.50
N VAL A 8 20.65 15.74 -3.93
CA VAL A 8 19.24 15.70 -3.55
C VAL A 8 19.18 15.07 -2.15
N VAL A 9 18.99 15.92 -1.13
CA VAL A 9 18.84 15.46 0.26
C VAL A 9 17.37 15.43 0.59
N THR A 10 16.84 14.25 0.80
CA THR A 10 15.48 13.99 1.30
C THR A 10 15.58 13.54 2.76
N PHE A 11 14.78 14.15 3.62
CA PHE A 11 14.63 13.70 5.00
C PHE A 11 13.33 12.92 5.08
N SER A 12 13.42 11.62 5.25
CA SER A 12 12.28 10.80 5.65
C SER A 12 12.44 10.42 7.12
N PRO A 13 11.39 10.56 7.93
CA PRO A 13 11.41 10.06 9.30
C PRO A 13 11.57 8.52 9.28
N PRO A 14 12.12 7.91 10.34
CA PRO A 14 12.23 6.46 10.40
C PRO A 14 10.84 5.83 10.44
N GLU A 15 10.62 4.86 9.56
CA GLU A 15 9.38 4.09 9.52
C GLU A 15 9.13 3.38 10.85
N THR A 16 7.95 3.55 11.40
CA THR A 16 7.51 2.82 12.59
C THR A 16 7.24 1.36 12.25
N ILE A 17 7.23 0.48 13.26
CA ILE A 17 6.87 -0.94 13.08
C ILE A 17 5.44 -1.06 12.51
N PHE A 18 4.56 -0.13 12.88
CA PHE A 18 3.19 -0.07 12.40
C PHE A 18 3.10 0.33 10.92
N GLU A 19 3.89 1.31 10.49
CA GLU A 19 4.00 1.68 9.07
C GLU A 19 4.56 0.53 8.24
N LYS A 20 5.52 -0.22 8.74
CA LYS A 20 6.04 -1.42 8.06
C LYS A 20 5.02 -2.55 7.92
N LEU A 21 4.03 -2.63 8.81
CA LEU A 21 3.02 -3.68 8.80
C LEU A 21 1.75 -3.26 8.03
N PHE A 22 1.38 -1.98 8.04
CA PHE A 22 0.11 -1.49 7.52
C PHE A 22 0.23 -0.39 6.47
N VAL A 23 1.35 0.34 6.45
CA VAL A 23 1.71 1.30 5.41
C VAL A 23 2.98 0.76 4.79
N THR A 24 2.84 -0.01 3.76
CA THR A 24 3.95 -0.20 2.84
C THR A 24 4.23 1.20 2.29
N GLY A 25 5.46 1.69 2.32
CA GLY A 25 5.82 2.96 1.67
C GLY A 25 5.65 2.89 0.15
N GLU A 26 4.63 2.15 -0.29
CA GLU A 26 4.22 1.96 -1.66
C GLU A 26 3.56 3.25 -2.16
N ALA A 27 3.85 3.59 -3.37
CA ALA A 27 3.19 4.68 -4.06
C ALA A 27 1.68 4.44 -4.14
N ASP A 28 0.89 5.50 -4.15
CA ASP A 28 -0.57 5.41 -4.29
C ASP A 28 -0.94 4.70 -5.58
N VAL A 29 -0.29 5.09 -6.68
CA VAL A 29 -0.42 4.45 -7.98
C VAL A 29 0.98 4.22 -8.55
N VAL A 30 1.24 3.03 -9.03
CA VAL A 30 2.43 2.67 -9.80
C VAL A 30 1.98 2.31 -11.20
N ALA A 31 2.39 3.08 -12.19
CA ALA A 31 2.22 2.70 -13.59
C ALA A 31 3.41 1.80 -13.98
N GLU A 32 3.11 0.54 -14.28
CA GLU A 32 4.05 -0.48 -14.71
C GLU A 32 4.15 -0.45 -16.22
N LEU A 33 5.21 0.15 -16.76
CA LEU A 33 5.43 0.23 -18.20
C LEU A 33 6.10 -1.05 -18.70
N HIS A 34 5.43 -1.78 -19.56
CA HIS A 34 5.92 -2.97 -20.22
C HIS A 34 6.27 -2.67 -21.68
N THR A 35 7.38 -3.19 -22.17
CA THR A 35 7.69 -3.13 -23.61
C THR A 35 6.85 -4.17 -24.36
N ALA A 36 6.13 -3.73 -25.38
CA ALA A 36 5.36 -4.64 -26.25
C ALA A 36 6.27 -5.65 -26.97
N ASN A 37 7.51 -5.26 -27.23
CA ASN A 37 8.51 -6.12 -27.87
C ASN A 37 9.61 -6.50 -26.85
N LYS A 38 9.49 -7.70 -26.26
CA LYS A 38 10.40 -8.23 -25.22
C LYS A 38 11.87 -8.42 -25.67
N SER A 39 12.17 -8.28 -26.95
CA SER A 39 13.50 -8.49 -27.50
C SER A 39 14.33 -7.22 -27.63
N GLN A 40 13.75 -6.06 -27.39
CA GLN A 40 14.41 -4.78 -27.58
C GLN A 40 14.57 -4.08 -26.24
N ALA A 41 15.79 -3.73 -25.88
CA ALA A 41 16.04 -2.94 -24.67
C ALA A 41 15.40 -1.54 -24.84
N PRO A 42 14.77 -1.01 -23.81
CA PRO A 42 14.15 0.31 -23.87
C PRO A 42 15.22 1.39 -24.10
N ASP A 43 14.97 2.28 -25.05
CA ASP A 43 15.85 3.41 -25.34
C ASP A 43 15.66 4.49 -24.25
N ALA A 44 16.77 4.94 -23.67
CA ALA A 44 16.78 5.92 -22.59
C ALA A 44 16.16 7.28 -23.02
N GLU A 45 16.43 7.72 -24.24
CA GLU A 45 15.85 8.99 -24.75
C GLU A 45 14.33 8.89 -24.92
N HIS A 46 13.85 7.76 -25.36
CA HIS A 46 12.41 7.52 -25.55
C HIS A 46 11.67 7.48 -24.19
N LEU A 47 12.24 6.78 -23.22
CA LEU A 47 11.70 6.74 -21.85
C LEU A 47 11.65 8.12 -21.19
N GLN A 48 12.68 8.94 -21.36
CA GLN A 48 12.68 10.32 -20.82
C GLN A 48 11.62 11.21 -21.47
N ARG A 49 11.35 11.03 -22.75
CA ARG A 49 10.26 11.75 -23.44
C ARG A 49 8.90 11.32 -22.90
N LEU A 50 8.68 10.01 -22.79
CA LEU A 50 7.44 9.45 -22.26
C LEU A 50 7.19 9.88 -20.81
N GLU A 51 8.22 9.87 -19.95
CA GLU A 51 8.13 10.37 -18.58
C GLU A 51 7.72 11.86 -18.53
N LYS A 52 8.28 12.71 -19.41
CA LYS A 52 7.91 14.12 -19.49
C LYS A 52 6.47 14.33 -19.94
N GLU A 53 6.00 13.56 -20.92
CA GLU A 53 4.61 13.63 -21.38
C GLU A 53 3.63 13.16 -20.32
N ILE A 54 3.94 12.03 -19.66
CA ILE A 54 3.15 11.53 -18.53
C ILE A 54 3.11 12.59 -17.42
N THR A 55 4.25 13.19 -17.05
CA THR A 55 4.32 14.23 -16.03
C THR A 55 3.44 15.45 -16.39
N ARG A 56 3.44 15.83 -17.66
CA ARG A 56 2.65 16.96 -18.14
C ARG A 56 1.14 16.73 -18.03
N VAL A 57 0.70 15.51 -18.32
CA VAL A 57 -0.73 15.14 -18.34
C VAL A 57 -1.23 14.72 -16.96
N ALA A 58 -0.40 14.04 -16.20
CA ALA A 58 -0.73 13.58 -14.85
C ALA A 58 -0.72 14.70 -13.80
N GLY A 59 -0.03 15.81 -14.06
CA GLY A 59 0.13 16.92 -13.10
C GLY A 59 1.00 16.61 -11.88
N ASN A 60 1.40 15.34 -11.70
CA ASN A 60 2.29 14.88 -10.65
C ASN A 60 3.58 14.35 -11.26
N VAL A 61 4.71 14.63 -10.61
CA VAL A 61 6.02 14.14 -11.06
C VAL A 61 6.19 12.70 -10.58
N PRO A 62 6.26 11.72 -11.49
CA PRO A 62 6.51 10.34 -11.08
C PRO A 62 7.95 10.18 -10.57
N THR A 63 8.13 9.26 -9.64
CA THR A 63 9.45 8.82 -9.21
C THR A 63 9.63 7.36 -9.61
N GLY A 64 10.85 6.99 -10.00
CA GLY A 64 11.13 5.57 -10.25
C GLY A 64 12.06 5.30 -11.42
N ILE A 65 12.09 6.14 -12.46
CA ILE A 65 13.07 5.98 -13.52
C ILE A 65 14.40 6.61 -13.08
N ALA A 66 15.39 5.77 -12.86
CA ALA A 66 16.74 6.22 -12.62
C ALA A 66 17.64 5.64 -13.70
N PHE A 67 18.31 6.51 -14.44
CA PHE A 67 19.34 6.12 -15.37
C PHE A 67 20.69 6.10 -14.68
N ARG A 68 21.53 5.21 -15.13
CA ARG A 68 22.93 5.11 -14.74
C ARG A 68 23.80 5.29 -15.97
N ASN A 69 24.70 6.26 -15.91
CA ASN A 69 25.74 6.38 -16.91
C ASN A 69 26.67 5.18 -16.81
N GLN A 70 26.85 4.49 -17.89
CA GLN A 70 27.75 3.36 -18.02
C GLN A 70 28.64 3.52 -19.24
N MET A 71 29.72 2.77 -19.26
CA MET A 71 30.61 2.70 -20.40
C MET A 71 30.53 1.30 -21.01
N ASN A 72 30.04 1.21 -22.23
CA ASN A 72 29.97 -0.03 -22.94
C ASN A 72 31.31 -0.26 -23.68
N LEU A 73 31.88 -1.41 -23.44
CA LEU A 73 33.10 -1.86 -24.15
C LEU A 73 32.69 -2.70 -25.34
N ILE A 74 32.71 -2.09 -26.52
CA ILE A 74 32.35 -2.77 -27.77
C ILE A 74 33.58 -3.47 -28.34
N ILE A 75 33.50 -4.78 -28.46
CA ILE A 75 34.58 -5.60 -29.02
C ILE A 75 34.54 -5.56 -30.56
N ASN A 76 35.64 -5.17 -31.18
CA ASN A 76 35.76 -5.18 -32.63
C ASN A 76 36.18 -6.58 -33.14
N LYS A 77 35.21 -7.32 -33.66
CA LYS A 77 35.41 -8.70 -34.15
C LYS A 77 36.39 -8.81 -35.30
N GLU A 78 36.42 -7.81 -36.18
CA GLU A 78 37.35 -7.79 -37.32
C GLU A 78 38.80 -7.64 -36.85
N LYS A 79 39.06 -6.78 -35.89
CA LYS A 79 40.38 -6.61 -35.28
C LYS A 79 40.83 -7.83 -34.49
N LEU A 80 39.90 -8.56 -33.84
CA LEU A 80 40.23 -9.83 -33.19
C LEU A 80 40.78 -10.85 -34.20
N LEU A 81 40.13 -10.97 -35.36
CA LEU A 81 40.57 -11.85 -36.41
C LEU A 81 41.92 -11.38 -37.04
N LEU A 82 42.02 -10.07 -37.27
CA LEU A 82 43.23 -9.48 -37.86
C LEU A 82 44.47 -9.71 -36.98
N TYR A 83 44.30 -9.55 -35.67
CA TYR A 83 45.42 -9.74 -34.73
C TYR A 83 45.55 -11.15 -34.17
N ASN A 84 44.75 -12.10 -34.66
CA ASN A 84 44.74 -13.49 -34.20
C ASN A 84 44.58 -13.62 -32.67
N VAL A 85 43.61 -12.90 -32.09
CA VAL A 85 43.30 -12.90 -30.64
C VAL A 85 42.06 -13.74 -30.39
N SER A 86 42.13 -14.67 -29.42
CA SER A 86 41.01 -15.46 -29.00
C SER A 86 40.00 -14.59 -28.19
N TYR A 87 38.70 -14.79 -28.44
CA TYR A 87 37.64 -14.14 -27.69
C TYR A 87 37.69 -14.45 -26.18
N ASP A 88 38.02 -15.71 -25.84
CA ASP A 88 38.14 -16.15 -24.44
C ASP A 88 39.29 -15.47 -23.71
N GLU A 89 40.44 -15.32 -24.39
CA GLU A 89 41.59 -14.62 -23.83
C GLU A 89 41.28 -13.13 -23.60
N LEU A 90 40.67 -12.47 -24.60
CA LEU A 90 40.21 -11.07 -24.45
C LEU A 90 39.25 -10.92 -23.28
N THR A 91 38.24 -11.79 -23.20
CA THR A 91 37.24 -11.73 -22.11
C THR A 91 37.88 -11.98 -20.74
N ARG A 92 38.85 -12.91 -20.66
CA ARG A 92 39.59 -13.17 -19.42
C ARG A 92 40.39 -11.96 -18.97
N VAL A 93 41.08 -11.31 -19.89
CA VAL A 93 41.92 -10.14 -19.62
C VAL A 93 41.01 -8.95 -19.21
N LEU A 94 39.92 -8.70 -19.93
CA LEU A 94 38.94 -7.66 -19.56
C LEU A 94 38.36 -7.88 -18.16
N ARG A 95 37.95 -9.10 -17.84
CA ARG A 95 37.46 -9.42 -16.49
C ARG A 95 38.50 -9.18 -15.42
N THR A 96 39.78 -9.50 -15.68
CA THR A 96 40.85 -9.27 -14.72
C THR A 96 41.17 -7.78 -14.54
N ALA A 97 41.08 -7.00 -15.62
CA ALA A 97 41.40 -5.57 -15.61
C ALA A 97 40.33 -4.72 -14.93
N PHE A 98 39.04 -5.08 -15.08
CA PHE A 98 37.90 -4.26 -14.61
C PHE A 98 37.13 -4.87 -13.44
N LYS A 99 37.43 -6.08 -12.99
CA LYS A 99 36.74 -6.71 -11.85
C LYS A 99 37.49 -6.46 -10.55
N GLU A 100 36.78 -6.17 -9.49
CA GLU A 100 37.33 -6.20 -8.13
C GLU A 100 37.96 -7.58 -7.86
N ASN A 101 39.26 -7.65 -7.64
CA ASN A 101 39.95 -8.88 -7.30
C ASN A 101 39.70 -9.21 -5.82
N LYS A 102 38.58 -9.85 -5.51
CA LYS A 102 38.28 -10.38 -4.18
C LYS A 102 39.17 -11.58 -3.91
N VAL A 103 40.08 -11.46 -2.95
CA VAL A 103 41.05 -12.50 -2.59
C VAL A 103 40.50 -13.42 -1.52
N SER A 104 39.80 -12.88 -0.55
CA SER A 104 39.27 -13.61 0.59
C SER A 104 38.13 -12.89 1.26
N VAL A 105 37.46 -13.54 2.20
CA VAL A 105 36.43 -12.93 3.05
C VAL A 105 36.83 -13.13 4.50
N LEU A 106 37.07 -12.04 5.20
CA LEU A 106 37.28 -12.08 6.63
C LEU A 106 35.91 -12.32 7.31
N ARG A 107 35.78 -13.45 7.99
CA ARG A 107 34.59 -13.80 8.76
C ARG A 107 34.80 -13.36 10.21
N SER A 108 34.13 -12.31 10.65
CA SER A 108 33.99 -11.94 12.03
C SER A 108 32.61 -12.32 12.53
N TYR A 109 32.42 -12.43 13.84
CA TYR A 109 31.20 -12.98 14.51
C TYR A 109 29.85 -12.45 13.98
N GLN A 110 29.82 -11.28 13.33
CA GLN A 110 28.60 -10.65 12.79
C GLN A 110 28.77 -9.98 11.41
N GLN A 111 29.95 -10.03 10.81
CA GLN A 111 30.20 -9.33 9.55
C GLN A 111 31.07 -10.16 8.60
N TYR A 112 30.70 -10.14 7.33
CA TYR A 112 31.52 -10.68 6.23
C TYR A 112 32.21 -9.49 5.53
N LEU A 113 33.51 -9.32 5.76
CA LEU A 113 34.30 -8.26 5.14
C LEU A 113 35.09 -8.85 3.97
N PRO A 114 34.75 -8.49 2.71
CA PRO A 114 35.54 -8.92 1.57
C PRO A 114 36.90 -8.22 1.58
N ILE A 115 37.96 -9.01 1.42
CA ILE A 115 39.34 -8.50 1.19
C ILE A 115 39.55 -8.46 -0.32
N SER A 116 39.71 -7.27 -0.87
CA SER A 116 40.04 -7.06 -2.28
C SER A 116 41.42 -6.41 -2.46
N ILE A 117 42.12 -6.78 -3.49
CA ILE A 117 43.35 -6.09 -3.92
C ILE A 117 42.90 -4.93 -4.80
N ALA A 118 43.10 -3.70 -4.33
CA ALA A 118 42.89 -2.49 -5.11
C ALA A 118 44.26 -1.97 -5.59
N GLY A 119 44.36 -1.63 -6.87
CA GLY A 119 45.44 -0.87 -7.43
C GLY A 119 45.18 0.64 -7.33
N GLU A 120 46.08 1.44 -7.88
CA GLU A 120 45.83 2.87 -8.06
C GLU A 120 44.61 3.12 -8.96
N GLU A 121 43.83 4.13 -8.64
CA GLU A 121 42.69 4.55 -9.48
C GLU A 121 43.17 5.06 -10.82
N LYS A 122 42.95 4.28 -11.88
CA LYS A 122 43.29 4.62 -13.27
C LYS A 122 42.00 4.90 -14.06
N SER A 123 42.11 5.82 -15.02
CA SER A 123 41.04 6.02 -15.98
C SER A 123 40.83 4.78 -16.85
N VAL A 124 39.61 4.56 -17.33
CA VAL A 124 39.27 3.43 -18.22
C VAL A 124 40.21 3.40 -19.43
N ASN A 125 40.50 4.57 -20.02
CA ASN A 125 41.40 4.66 -21.17
C ASN A 125 42.83 4.28 -20.83
N SER A 126 43.34 4.64 -19.64
CA SER A 126 44.68 4.21 -19.20
C SER A 126 44.75 2.71 -19.00
N VAL A 127 43.73 2.11 -18.38
CA VAL A 127 43.65 0.66 -18.20
C VAL A 127 43.65 -0.06 -19.55
N LEU A 128 42.89 0.45 -20.52
CA LEU A 128 42.81 -0.15 -21.85
C LEU A 128 44.14 -0.02 -22.66
N SER A 129 44.88 1.07 -22.45
CA SER A 129 46.18 1.27 -23.15
C SER A 129 47.32 0.49 -22.54
N GLU A 130 47.32 0.31 -21.22
CA GLU A 130 48.37 -0.38 -20.47
C GLU A 130 48.19 -1.90 -20.42
N THR A 131 46.96 -2.39 -20.51
CA THR A 131 46.67 -3.82 -20.44
C THR A 131 46.89 -4.49 -21.77
N LEU A 132 47.72 -5.52 -21.77
CA LEU A 132 48.12 -6.27 -22.98
C LEU A 132 47.39 -7.62 -23.06
N VAL A 133 46.95 -7.98 -24.24
CA VAL A 133 46.34 -9.27 -24.59
C VAL A 133 47.31 -10.08 -25.43
N ARG A 134 47.41 -11.36 -25.18
CA ARG A 134 48.23 -12.29 -25.95
C ARG A 134 47.52 -12.70 -27.23
N THR A 135 48.26 -12.68 -28.35
CA THR A 135 47.83 -13.28 -29.62
C THR A 135 48.00 -14.81 -29.57
N MET A 136 47.28 -15.52 -30.40
CA MET A 136 47.60 -16.92 -30.66
C MET A 136 48.97 -16.99 -31.37
N ALA A 137 49.69 -18.08 -31.16
CA ALA A 137 50.99 -18.28 -31.80
C ALA A 137 50.86 -18.28 -33.33
N ASP A 138 51.69 -17.51 -33.97
CA ASP A 138 51.81 -17.52 -35.41
C ASP A 138 52.46 -18.83 -35.91
N GLY A 139 52.43 -19.07 -37.23
CA GLY A 139 53.05 -20.25 -37.82
C GLY A 139 54.54 -20.46 -37.47
N ASN A 140 55.22 -19.43 -36.95
CA ASN A 140 56.63 -19.49 -36.45
C ASN A 140 56.68 -19.68 -34.90
N GLY A 141 55.54 -19.84 -34.20
CA GLY A 141 55.51 -20.02 -32.76
C GLY A 141 55.68 -18.72 -31.96
N GLU A 142 55.65 -17.55 -32.58
CA GLU A 142 55.76 -16.25 -31.88
C GLU A 142 54.43 -15.79 -31.36
N VAL A 143 54.43 -15.27 -30.09
CA VAL A 143 53.27 -14.71 -29.42
C VAL A 143 53.48 -13.21 -29.24
N ASN A 144 52.61 -12.42 -29.82
CA ASN A 144 52.64 -10.97 -29.71
C ASN A 144 51.71 -10.47 -28.61
N HIS A 145 51.96 -9.26 -28.12
CA HIS A 145 51.15 -8.60 -27.09
C HIS A 145 50.52 -7.32 -27.65
N ILE A 146 49.20 -7.20 -27.58
CA ILE A 146 48.46 -6.10 -28.18
C ILE A 146 47.67 -5.38 -27.07
N PRO A 147 47.73 -4.03 -27.01
CA PRO A 147 46.94 -3.27 -26.05
C PRO A 147 45.45 -3.43 -26.29
N LEU A 148 44.66 -3.48 -25.17
CA LEU A 148 43.20 -3.63 -25.24
C LEU A 148 42.51 -2.54 -26.05
N ASN A 149 42.99 -1.30 -26.04
CA ASN A 149 42.42 -0.17 -26.79
C ASN A 149 42.38 -0.40 -28.32
N ASN A 150 43.23 -1.29 -28.83
CA ASN A 150 43.18 -1.65 -30.24
C ASN A 150 42.04 -2.61 -30.59
N LEU A 151 41.54 -3.36 -29.59
CA LEU A 151 40.56 -4.43 -29.78
C LEU A 151 39.14 -4.00 -29.32
N VAL A 152 39.08 -2.99 -28.44
CA VAL A 152 37.84 -2.57 -27.77
C VAL A 152 37.66 -1.07 -27.94
N THR A 153 36.43 -0.65 -28.23
CA THR A 153 36.03 0.75 -28.28
C THR A 153 35.14 1.06 -27.10
N VAL A 154 35.42 2.18 -26.40
CA VAL A 154 34.60 2.67 -25.29
C VAL A 154 33.49 3.57 -25.82
N VAL A 155 32.24 3.24 -25.55
CA VAL A 155 31.08 4.06 -25.93
C VAL A 155 30.33 4.40 -24.66
N PRO A 156 30.14 5.70 -24.34
CA PRO A 156 29.25 6.07 -23.24
C PRO A 156 27.83 5.63 -23.58
N ALA A 157 27.15 5.08 -22.62
CA ALA A 157 25.75 4.67 -22.71
C ALA A 157 25.02 5.01 -21.42
N GLU A 158 23.74 5.25 -21.55
CA GLU A 158 22.84 5.34 -20.42
C GLU A 158 21.99 4.07 -20.38
N ASP A 159 21.85 3.48 -19.21
CA ASP A 159 21.00 2.31 -19.01
C ASP A 159 20.21 2.45 -17.72
N LEU A 160 19.15 1.70 -17.59
CA LEU A 160 18.35 1.67 -16.39
C LEU A 160 19.19 1.23 -15.18
N LYS A 161 19.07 1.98 -14.08
CA LYS A 161 19.80 1.67 -12.85
C LYS A 161 19.35 0.36 -12.22
N SER A 162 18.07 0.03 -12.38
CA SER A 162 17.44 -1.18 -11.85
C SER A 162 16.38 -1.69 -12.82
N ILE A 163 16.26 -2.99 -12.90
CA ILE A 163 15.19 -3.69 -13.61
C ILE A 163 14.25 -4.23 -12.54
N THR A 164 12.96 -3.89 -12.65
CA THR A 164 11.93 -4.39 -11.77
C THR A 164 11.15 -5.49 -12.49
N ALA A 165 10.80 -6.55 -11.77
CA ALA A 165 10.01 -7.65 -12.34
C ALA A 165 8.82 -7.97 -11.43
N GLY A 166 7.67 -8.18 -12.05
CA GLY A 166 6.43 -8.54 -11.40
C GLY A 166 5.85 -9.84 -11.96
N LYS A 167 4.57 -10.06 -11.72
CA LYS A 167 3.85 -11.25 -12.19
C LYS A 167 3.78 -11.33 -13.73
N ASN A 168 3.75 -10.17 -14.40
CA ASN A 168 3.61 -10.05 -15.85
C ASN A 168 4.95 -9.94 -16.59
N GLY A 169 6.08 -10.03 -15.87
CA GLY A 169 7.43 -9.93 -16.43
C GLY A 169 8.18 -8.69 -15.95
N GLU A 170 9.16 -8.25 -16.73
CA GLU A 170 9.94 -7.05 -16.45
C GLU A 170 9.13 -5.80 -16.78
N TYR A 171 9.23 -4.78 -15.92
CA TYR A 171 8.56 -3.51 -16.11
C TYR A 171 9.37 -2.33 -15.55
N ILE A 172 9.05 -1.14 -16.01
CA ILE A 172 9.62 0.10 -15.51
C ILE A 172 8.56 0.78 -14.63
N PRO A 173 8.82 0.94 -13.31
CA PRO A 173 7.86 1.54 -12.40
C PRO A 173 7.88 3.06 -12.48
N LEU A 174 6.71 3.67 -12.68
CA LEU A 174 6.45 5.09 -12.47
C LEU A 174 5.57 5.24 -11.23
N SER A 175 6.15 5.67 -10.14
CA SER A 175 5.48 5.75 -8.84
C SER A 175 4.92 7.15 -8.62
N PHE A 176 3.63 7.25 -8.33
CA PHE A 176 2.91 8.48 -8.02
C PHE A 176 2.48 8.47 -6.55
N TYR A 177 2.79 9.55 -5.85
CA TYR A 177 2.46 9.78 -4.45
C TYR A 177 1.49 10.96 -4.31
N ASP A 178 0.72 11.00 -3.24
CA ASP A 178 -0.26 12.05 -2.92
C ASP A 178 -1.30 12.26 -4.05
N VAL A 179 -1.78 11.16 -4.63
CA VAL A 179 -2.73 11.18 -5.74
C VAL A 179 -4.14 11.45 -5.23
N LYS A 180 -4.74 12.59 -5.62
CA LYS A 180 -6.11 12.98 -5.21
C LYS A 180 -7.19 12.20 -5.95
N ASP A 181 -6.99 11.94 -7.24
CA ASP A 181 -7.92 11.20 -8.09
C ASP A 181 -7.15 10.14 -8.90
N ALA A 182 -7.06 8.95 -8.32
CA ALA A 182 -6.34 7.83 -8.94
C ALA A 182 -6.99 7.35 -10.26
N PRO A 183 -8.33 7.23 -10.39
CA PRO A 183 -8.98 6.89 -11.65
C PRO A 183 -8.69 7.87 -12.78
N GLU A 184 -8.68 9.16 -12.51
CA GLU A 184 -8.37 10.18 -13.52
C GLU A 184 -6.90 10.10 -13.96
N LEU A 185 -5.98 9.99 -13.00
CA LEU A 185 -4.55 9.80 -13.28
C LEU A 185 -4.31 8.57 -14.14
N MET A 186 -4.88 7.41 -13.78
CA MET A 186 -4.74 6.17 -14.52
C MET A 186 -5.26 6.28 -15.96
N ARG A 187 -6.41 6.95 -16.15
CA ARG A 187 -6.98 7.19 -17.48
C ARG A 187 -6.04 8.04 -18.32
N ASN A 188 -5.52 9.14 -17.77
CA ASN A 188 -4.63 10.06 -18.46
C ASN A 188 -3.30 9.39 -18.84
N VAL A 189 -2.69 8.62 -17.91
CA VAL A 189 -1.47 7.87 -18.19
C VAL A 189 -1.71 6.80 -19.26
N LYS A 190 -2.83 6.09 -19.19
CA LYS A 190 -3.19 5.08 -20.19
C LYS A 190 -3.39 5.68 -21.57
N GLU A 191 -3.98 6.87 -21.68
CA GLU A 191 -4.16 7.58 -22.94
C GLU A 191 -2.82 7.93 -23.58
N VAL A 192 -1.89 8.53 -22.83
CA VAL A 192 -0.54 8.88 -23.30
C VAL A 192 0.23 7.63 -23.75
N VAL A 193 0.20 6.54 -22.95
CA VAL A 193 0.94 5.31 -23.29
C VAL A 193 0.31 4.62 -24.50
N SER A 194 -1.02 4.67 -24.67
CA SER A 194 -1.71 4.05 -25.81
C SER A 194 -1.44 4.72 -27.15
N GLU A 195 -1.05 5.99 -27.16
CA GLU A 195 -0.60 6.70 -28.37
C GLU A 195 0.72 6.13 -28.89
N GLU A 196 1.54 5.57 -28.00
CA GLU A 196 2.81 4.93 -28.33
C GLU A 196 2.65 3.41 -28.39
N LYS A 197 2.61 2.85 -29.60
CA LYS A 197 2.38 1.41 -29.86
C LYS A 197 3.44 0.47 -29.30
N GLU A 198 4.53 0.98 -28.77
CA GLU A 198 5.67 0.21 -28.26
C GLU A 198 5.53 -0.13 -26.76
N TRP A 199 4.58 0.50 -26.06
CA TRP A 199 4.41 0.38 -24.62
C TRP A 199 3.02 -0.08 -24.23
N GLU A 200 2.98 -0.92 -23.22
CA GLU A 200 1.76 -1.29 -22.51
C GLU A 200 1.89 -0.82 -21.06
N VAL A 201 0.78 -0.42 -20.45
CA VAL A 201 0.76 0.01 -19.06
C VAL A 201 -0.21 -0.83 -18.25
N ASP A 202 0.28 -1.39 -17.16
CA ASP A 202 -0.50 -1.96 -16.09
C ASP A 202 -0.39 -1.06 -14.85
N PHE A 203 -1.35 -1.16 -13.94
CA PHE A 203 -1.37 -0.35 -12.75
C PHE A 203 -1.37 -1.21 -11.50
N SER A 204 -0.56 -0.80 -10.51
CA SER A 204 -0.51 -1.37 -9.16
C SER A 204 -0.37 -0.24 -8.13
N GLY A 205 -0.16 -0.58 -6.87
CA GLY A 205 0.02 0.38 -5.80
C GLY A 205 -1.01 0.25 -4.68
N SER A 206 -0.87 1.10 -3.66
CA SER A 206 -1.69 1.04 -2.46
C SER A 206 -3.18 1.30 -2.72
N PHE A 207 -3.52 2.04 -3.79
CA PHE A 207 -4.90 2.26 -4.21
C PHE A 207 -5.65 0.94 -4.45
N PHE A 208 -5.07 0.03 -5.21
CA PHE A 208 -5.70 -1.27 -5.51
C PHE A 208 -5.71 -2.20 -4.30
N SER A 209 -4.67 -2.15 -3.49
CA SER A 209 -4.62 -2.91 -2.24
C SER A 209 -5.73 -2.45 -1.28
N ASN A 210 -5.92 -1.15 -1.14
CA ASN A 210 -6.97 -0.57 -0.31
C ASN A 210 -8.37 -0.90 -0.84
N GLU A 211 -8.61 -0.81 -2.15
CA GLU A 211 -9.89 -1.15 -2.76
C GLU A 211 -10.26 -2.63 -2.52
N LYS A 212 -9.29 -3.54 -2.73
CA LYS A 212 -9.48 -4.96 -2.46
C LYS A 212 -9.77 -5.22 -0.99
N MET A 213 -9.00 -4.61 -0.06
CA MET A 213 -9.22 -4.76 1.38
C MET A 213 -10.58 -4.21 1.82
N MET A 214 -11.03 -3.08 1.27
CA MET A 214 -12.36 -2.54 1.53
C MET A 214 -13.46 -3.50 1.05
N GLY A 215 -13.29 -4.13 -0.10
CA GLY A 215 -14.19 -5.19 -0.57
C GLY A 215 -14.26 -6.39 0.38
N GLU A 216 -13.11 -6.89 0.82
CA GLU A 216 -13.02 -7.99 1.79
C GLU A 216 -13.67 -7.64 3.14
N LEU A 217 -13.41 -6.42 3.66
CA LEU A 217 -14.06 -5.94 4.89
C LEU A 217 -15.58 -5.83 4.75
N THR A 218 -16.06 -5.41 3.61
CA THR A 218 -17.51 -5.35 3.34
C THR A 218 -18.14 -6.74 3.39
N VAL A 219 -17.50 -7.74 2.80
CA VAL A 219 -17.96 -9.14 2.89
C VAL A 219 -17.94 -9.63 4.34
N ILE A 220 -16.87 -9.35 5.09
CA ILE A 220 -16.75 -9.72 6.51
C ILE A 220 -17.88 -9.06 7.31
N LEU A 221 -18.16 -7.78 7.06
CA LEU A 221 -19.27 -7.07 7.72
C LEU A 221 -20.61 -7.77 7.48
N PHE A 222 -20.94 -8.09 6.21
CA PHE A 222 -22.20 -8.77 5.89
C PHE A 222 -22.29 -10.15 6.52
N VAL A 223 -21.22 -10.95 6.49
CA VAL A 223 -21.20 -12.25 7.14
C VAL A 223 -21.36 -12.15 8.64
N SER A 224 -20.71 -11.19 9.28
CA SER A 224 -20.82 -10.98 10.73
C SER A 224 -22.24 -10.52 11.13
N LEU A 225 -22.86 -9.65 10.33
CA LEU A 225 -24.25 -9.23 10.54
C LEU A 225 -25.22 -10.41 10.39
N LEU A 226 -25.01 -11.25 9.40
CA LEU A 226 -25.85 -12.44 9.20
C LEU A 226 -25.72 -13.41 10.38
N LEU A 227 -24.52 -13.69 10.83
CA LEU A 227 -24.26 -14.55 11.99
C LEU A 227 -24.89 -13.96 13.26
N MET A 228 -24.72 -12.65 13.48
CA MET A 228 -25.31 -11.93 14.60
C MET A 228 -26.85 -12.01 14.55
N TYR A 229 -27.47 -11.84 13.38
CA TYR A 229 -28.90 -12.01 13.21
C TYR A 229 -29.39 -13.39 13.66
N PHE A 230 -28.73 -14.48 13.23
CA PHE A 230 -29.12 -15.83 13.63
C PHE A 230 -28.93 -16.07 15.15
N ILE A 231 -27.83 -15.57 15.73
CA ILE A 231 -27.62 -15.67 17.18
C ILE A 231 -28.72 -14.95 17.94
N LEU A 232 -29.08 -13.74 17.49
CA LEU A 232 -30.16 -12.96 18.13
C LEU A 232 -31.54 -13.61 17.93
N CYS A 233 -31.79 -14.26 16.78
CA CYS A 233 -33.01 -15.03 16.59
C CYS A 233 -33.14 -16.17 17.60
N ALA A 234 -32.05 -16.86 17.86
CA ALA A 234 -32.03 -17.92 18.87
C ALA A 234 -32.19 -17.37 20.28
N GLN A 235 -31.61 -16.21 20.60
CA GLN A 235 -31.66 -15.57 21.91
C GLN A 235 -33.04 -15.00 22.24
N PHE A 236 -33.69 -14.31 21.30
CA PHE A 236 -35.00 -13.68 21.48
C PHE A 236 -36.16 -14.60 21.17
N GLU A 237 -35.89 -15.81 20.64
CA GLU A 237 -36.95 -16.73 20.15
C GLU A 237 -37.94 -16.05 19.16
N SER A 238 -37.41 -15.10 18.38
CA SER A 238 -38.18 -14.24 17.47
C SER A 238 -37.35 -13.84 16.25
N PHE A 239 -37.96 -13.81 15.09
CA PHE A 239 -37.30 -13.31 13.85
C PHE A 239 -37.43 -11.80 13.69
N LEU A 240 -38.40 -11.14 14.37
CA LEU A 240 -38.65 -9.71 14.23
C LEU A 240 -37.78 -8.86 15.18
N GLN A 241 -37.55 -9.34 16.39
CA GLN A 241 -36.78 -8.58 17.36
C GLN A 241 -35.33 -8.30 16.95
N PRO A 242 -34.57 -9.27 16.39
CA PRO A 242 -33.27 -9.02 15.84
C PRO A 242 -33.27 -7.94 14.75
N LEU A 243 -34.28 -7.93 13.91
CA LEU A 243 -34.41 -6.94 12.83
C LEU A 243 -34.55 -5.51 13.39
N ILE A 244 -35.28 -5.35 14.50
CA ILE A 244 -35.41 -4.05 15.19
C ILE A 244 -34.04 -3.58 15.68
N VAL A 245 -33.27 -4.46 16.32
CA VAL A 245 -31.91 -4.15 16.80
C VAL A 245 -30.97 -3.82 15.67
N LEU A 246 -30.97 -4.62 14.58
CA LEU A 246 -30.10 -4.39 13.43
C LEU A 246 -30.41 -3.11 12.63
N MET A 247 -31.60 -2.52 12.77
CA MET A 247 -31.93 -1.22 12.17
C MET A 247 -31.04 -0.08 12.71
N GLU A 248 -30.39 -0.28 13.83
CA GLU A 248 -29.43 0.67 14.40
C GLU A 248 -28.19 0.84 13.56
N ILE A 249 -27.67 -0.26 12.97
CA ILE A 249 -26.40 -0.30 12.24
C ILE A 249 -26.33 0.68 11.06
N PRO A 250 -27.32 0.76 10.16
CA PRO A 250 -27.30 1.75 9.08
C PRO A 250 -27.23 3.19 9.58
N ILE A 251 -27.91 3.49 10.69
CA ILE A 251 -27.94 4.83 11.30
C ILE A 251 -26.54 5.15 11.85
N ASP A 252 -25.98 4.26 12.63
CA ASP A 252 -24.67 4.41 13.24
C ASP A 252 -23.56 4.55 12.18
N THR A 253 -23.63 3.74 11.13
CA THR A 253 -22.69 3.83 9.99
C THR A 253 -22.81 5.18 9.29
N ALA A 254 -24.03 5.67 9.05
CA ALA A 254 -24.24 6.98 8.44
C ALA A 254 -23.63 8.13 9.28
N PHE A 255 -23.77 8.06 10.60
CA PHE A 255 -23.19 9.06 11.49
C PHE A 255 -21.67 8.92 11.67
N ALA A 256 -21.13 7.71 11.59
CA ALA A 256 -19.68 7.52 11.52
C ALA A 256 -19.09 8.18 10.27
N LEU A 257 -19.71 7.97 9.10
CA LEU A 257 -19.31 8.60 7.84
C LEU A 257 -19.46 10.12 7.89
N LEU A 258 -20.54 10.62 8.48
CA LEU A 258 -20.76 12.04 8.67
C LEU A 258 -19.71 12.67 9.58
N ALA A 259 -19.33 11.99 10.67
CA ALA A 259 -18.26 12.44 11.54
C ALA A 259 -16.91 12.50 10.80
N LEU A 260 -16.55 11.49 10.02
CA LEU A 260 -15.34 11.49 9.19
C LEU A 260 -15.35 12.69 8.23
N TRP A 261 -16.46 12.92 7.55
CA TRP A 261 -16.61 14.04 6.63
C TRP A 261 -16.45 15.42 7.30
N VAL A 262 -17.09 15.62 8.46
CA VAL A 262 -17.01 16.88 9.23
C VAL A 262 -15.58 17.17 9.68
N PHE A 263 -14.83 16.15 10.08
CA PHE A 263 -13.44 16.29 10.50
C PHE A 263 -12.42 16.24 9.35
N GLY A 264 -12.88 16.16 8.09
CA GLY A 264 -12.03 16.21 6.90
C GLY A 264 -11.23 14.93 6.65
N HIS A 265 -11.65 13.81 7.20
CA HIS A 265 -11.03 12.50 6.98
C HIS A 265 -11.78 11.70 5.93
N THR A 266 -11.02 10.91 5.15
CA THR A 266 -11.58 9.99 4.15
C THR A 266 -11.88 8.62 4.77
N LEU A 267 -12.77 7.87 4.11
CA LEU A 267 -13.00 6.48 4.44
C LEU A 267 -11.76 5.66 4.04
N ASN A 268 -11.07 5.12 5.02
CA ASN A 268 -9.90 4.28 4.86
C ASN A 268 -10.07 2.96 5.63
N LEU A 269 -9.11 2.06 5.49
CA LEU A 269 -9.11 0.76 6.17
C LEU A 269 -9.34 0.90 7.69
N MET A 270 -8.68 1.86 8.34
CA MET A 270 -8.77 2.05 9.79
C MET A 270 -10.14 2.56 10.22
N SER A 271 -10.72 3.52 9.49
CA SER A 271 -12.07 3.99 9.77
C SER A 271 -13.13 2.91 9.52
N ALA A 272 -12.95 2.07 8.49
CA ALA A 272 -13.84 0.93 8.23
C ALA A 272 -13.79 -0.10 9.37
N ILE A 273 -12.60 -0.43 9.89
CA ILE A 273 -12.46 -1.27 11.09
C ILE A 273 -13.16 -0.63 12.28
N GLY A 274 -13.00 0.70 12.48
CA GLY A 274 -13.69 1.45 13.52
C GLY A 274 -15.20 1.32 13.45
N ILE A 275 -15.79 1.44 12.28
CA ILE A 275 -17.24 1.27 12.03
C ILE A 275 -17.66 -0.16 12.40
N ILE A 276 -16.96 -1.19 11.92
CA ILE A 276 -17.28 -2.60 12.19
C ILE A 276 -17.26 -2.88 13.69
N VAL A 277 -16.23 -2.43 14.40
CA VAL A 277 -16.11 -2.62 15.85
C VAL A 277 -17.23 -1.94 16.60
N THR A 278 -17.55 -0.69 16.22
CA THR A 278 -18.60 0.08 16.90
C THR A 278 -19.97 -0.53 16.68
N CYS A 279 -20.29 -1.04 15.51
CA CYS A 279 -21.53 -1.79 15.26
C CYS A 279 -21.72 -2.92 16.28
N GLY A 280 -20.67 -3.67 16.61
CA GLY A 280 -20.73 -4.72 17.60
C GLY A 280 -20.96 -4.22 19.04
N ILE A 281 -20.38 -3.07 19.39
CA ILE A 281 -20.51 -2.48 20.74
C ILE A 281 -21.90 -1.90 20.95
N VAL A 282 -22.40 -1.12 19.99
CA VAL A 282 -23.70 -0.43 20.11
C VAL A 282 -24.85 -1.41 20.10
N VAL A 283 -24.82 -2.41 19.25
CA VAL A 283 -25.83 -3.46 19.20
C VAL A 283 -25.96 -4.18 20.54
N ASN A 284 -24.87 -4.38 21.28
CA ASN A 284 -24.90 -5.01 22.61
C ASN A 284 -25.77 -4.20 23.61
N ASP A 285 -25.71 -2.87 23.58
CA ASP A 285 -26.52 -2.02 24.45
C ASP A 285 -28.03 -2.14 24.11
N SER A 286 -28.38 -2.25 22.83
CA SER A 286 -29.74 -2.46 22.35
C SER A 286 -30.28 -3.85 22.69
N ILE A 287 -29.42 -4.90 22.61
CA ILE A 287 -29.79 -6.25 23.06
C ILE A 287 -30.18 -6.28 24.53
N LEU A 288 -29.32 -5.70 25.40
CA LEU A 288 -29.56 -5.67 26.84
C LEU A 288 -30.87 -4.93 27.20
N LYS A 289 -31.21 -3.91 26.44
CA LYS A 289 -32.44 -3.16 26.62
C LYS A 289 -33.67 -3.94 26.16
N MET A 290 -33.59 -4.56 24.99
CA MET A 290 -34.66 -5.41 24.46
C MET A 290 -34.96 -6.59 25.37
N ASP A 291 -33.90 -7.23 25.87
CA ASP A 291 -34.03 -8.35 26.82
C ASP A 291 -34.74 -7.93 28.10
N ALA A 292 -34.37 -6.76 28.67
CA ALA A 292 -35.05 -6.20 29.84
C ALA A 292 -36.52 -5.88 29.57
N ILE A 293 -36.89 -5.40 28.38
CA ILE A 293 -38.28 -5.17 27.99
C ILE A 293 -39.04 -6.50 27.92
N ASN A 294 -38.44 -7.51 27.28
CA ASN A 294 -39.07 -8.83 27.13
C ASN A 294 -39.28 -9.52 28.49
N GLU A 295 -38.29 -9.41 29.39
CA GLU A 295 -38.43 -9.94 30.77
C GLU A 295 -39.61 -9.35 31.51
N LEU A 296 -39.76 -8.01 31.45
CA LEU A 296 -40.88 -7.30 32.11
C LEU A 296 -42.22 -7.62 31.44
N ARG A 297 -42.26 -7.81 30.14
CA ARG A 297 -43.43 -8.24 29.39
C ARG A 297 -43.86 -9.67 29.79
N LYS A 298 -42.89 -10.59 29.88
CA LYS A 298 -43.14 -11.97 30.36
C LYS A 298 -43.65 -11.99 31.80
N ALA A 299 -43.29 -10.99 32.62
CA ALA A 299 -43.82 -10.80 34.00
C ALA A 299 -45.24 -10.18 34.03
N GLY A 300 -45.87 -9.95 32.86
CA GLY A 300 -47.23 -9.41 32.78
C GLY A 300 -47.35 -7.89 32.81
N MET A 301 -46.26 -7.13 32.67
CA MET A 301 -46.26 -5.68 32.66
C MET A 301 -46.81 -5.12 31.35
N PRO A 302 -47.68 -4.08 31.36
CA PRO A 302 -48.13 -3.42 30.13
C PRO A 302 -46.98 -2.91 29.27
N LEU A 303 -47.14 -2.91 27.94
CA LEU A 303 -46.10 -2.59 26.96
C LEU A 303 -45.38 -1.26 27.26
N VAL A 304 -46.12 -0.19 27.45
CA VAL A 304 -45.55 1.15 27.70
C VAL A 304 -44.80 1.22 29.04
N GLU A 305 -45.32 0.60 30.06
CA GLU A 305 -44.72 0.56 31.38
C GLU A 305 -43.43 -0.30 31.39
N ALA A 306 -43.45 -1.42 30.68
CA ALA A 306 -42.27 -2.28 30.47
C ALA A 306 -41.16 -1.53 29.80
N ILE A 307 -41.44 -0.78 28.72
CA ILE A 307 -40.46 0.04 27.99
C ILE A 307 -39.86 1.11 28.91
N HIS A 308 -40.68 1.85 29.66
CA HIS A 308 -40.19 2.89 30.57
C HIS A 308 -39.35 2.30 31.70
N THR A 309 -39.78 1.21 32.29
CA THR A 309 -39.10 0.57 33.42
C THR A 309 -37.74 -0.05 32.96
N ALA A 310 -37.71 -0.75 31.84
CA ALA A 310 -36.48 -1.26 31.23
C ALA A 310 -35.53 -0.11 30.90
N GLY A 311 -36.05 0.96 30.30
CA GLY A 311 -35.28 2.16 29.99
C GLY A 311 -34.58 2.74 31.23
N ARG A 312 -35.33 2.95 32.33
CA ARG A 312 -34.79 3.45 33.60
C ARG A 312 -33.72 2.51 34.20
N ARG A 313 -33.96 1.20 34.17
CA ARG A 313 -33.02 0.20 34.71
C ARG A 313 -31.70 0.18 33.95
N ARG A 314 -31.72 0.28 32.62
CA ARG A 314 -30.54 0.15 31.76
C ARG A 314 -29.88 1.47 31.41
N LEU A 315 -30.53 2.63 31.57
CA LEU A 315 -30.04 3.94 31.21
C LEU A 315 -28.64 4.23 31.77
N ARG A 316 -28.44 3.97 33.07
CA ARG A 316 -27.16 4.24 33.73
C ARG A 316 -26.03 3.37 33.18
N ALA A 317 -26.30 2.10 32.91
CA ALA A 317 -25.31 1.17 32.38
C ALA A 317 -24.91 1.56 30.93
N ILE A 318 -25.91 1.85 30.07
CA ILE A 318 -25.67 2.24 28.67
C ILE A 318 -24.88 3.54 28.58
N ILE A 319 -25.25 4.57 29.34
CA ILE A 319 -24.49 5.84 29.34
C ILE A 319 -23.07 5.62 29.87
N MET A 320 -22.90 4.78 30.88
CA MET A 320 -21.56 4.53 31.44
C MET A 320 -20.66 3.81 30.44
N THR A 321 -21.16 2.79 29.73
CA THR A 321 -20.38 2.07 28.69
C THR A 321 -20.01 3.01 27.56
N SER A 322 -20.97 3.78 27.04
CA SER A 322 -20.75 4.71 25.94
C SER A 322 -19.75 5.82 26.30
N LEU A 323 -19.90 6.45 27.47
CA LEU A 323 -18.98 7.49 27.94
C LEU A 323 -17.55 6.92 28.12
N THR A 324 -17.44 5.75 28.74
CA THR A 324 -16.13 5.12 28.97
C THR A 324 -15.43 4.84 27.65
N THR A 325 -16.15 4.31 26.66
CA THR A 325 -15.60 4.02 25.33
C THR A 325 -15.20 5.30 24.59
N VAL A 326 -16.06 6.32 24.59
CA VAL A 326 -15.76 7.62 23.99
C VAL A 326 -14.51 8.25 24.65
N PHE A 327 -14.46 8.32 25.97
CA PHE A 327 -13.30 8.88 26.68
C PHE A 327 -12.01 8.08 26.46
N ALA A 328 -12.11 6.77 26.28
CA ALA A 328 -10.95 5.93 25.94
C ALA A 328 -10.37 6.26 24.55
N MET A 329 -11.22 6.71 23.60
CA MET A 329 -10.77 7.09 22.25
C MET A 329 -10.30 8.54 22.14
N VAL A 330 -10.72 9.44 23.05
CA VAL A 330 -10.34 10.87 23.02
C VAL A 330 -8.83 11.10 23.02
N PRO A 331 -7.99 10.41 23.81
CA PRO A 331 -6.54 10.62 23.76
C PRO A 331 -5.95 10.38 22.38
N LEU A 332 -6.47 9.45 21.59
CA LEU A 332 -5.99 9.12 20.25
C LEU A 332 -6.20 10.26 19.24
N LEU A 333 -7.13 11.18 19.50
CA LEU A 333 -7.34 12.36 18.65
C LEU A 333 -6.24 13.40 18.80
N PHE A 334 -5.60 13.47 19.97
CA PHE A 334 -4.60 14.47 20.31
C PHE A 334 -3.16 13.98 20.12
N THR A 335 -2.95 12.71 19.83
CA THR A 335 -1.61 12.19 19.52
C THR A 335 -1.13 12.78 18.20
N SER A 336 0.14 13.16 18.13
CA SER A 336 0.79 13.73 16.95
C SER A 336 1.96 12.87 16.46
N ASP A 337 2.04 11.63 16.92
CA ASP A 337 3.05 10.67 16.49
C ASP A 337 2.74 10.14 15.08
N MET A 338 3.75 9.59 14.40
CA MET A 338 3.64 9.07 13.02
C MET A 338 2.50 8.06 12.80
N GLY A 339 2.10 7.30 13.83
CA GLY A 339 0.95 6.39 13.76
C GLY A 339 -0.41 7.06 13.99
N SER A 340 -0.42 8.33 14.39
CA SER A 340 -1.66 9.04 14.77
C SER A 340 -2.56 9.35 13.58
N GLU A 341 -1.99 9.59 12.40
CA GLU A 341 -2.77 9.86 11.19
C GLU A 341 -3.69 8.69 10.82
N MET A 342 -3.29 7.48 11.15
CA MET A 342 -4.10 6.27 10.93
C MET A 342 -5.10 6.02 12.05
N GLN A 343 -4.75 6.34 13.29
CA GLN A 343 -5.62 6.13 14.44
C GLN A 343 -6.71 7.19 14.57
N LYS A 344 -6.49 8.42 14.09
CA LYS A 344 -7.48 9.50 14.11
C LYS A 344 -8.76 9.15 13.36
N PRO A 345 -8.75 8.67 12.10
CA PRO A 345 -9.97 8.29 11.39
C PRO A 345 -10.75 7.18 12.10
N LEU A 346 -10.05 6.17 12.67
CA LEU A 346 -10.65 5.12 13.46
C LEU A 346 -11.38 5.71 14.68
N SER A 347 -10.71 6.57 15.46
CA SER A 347 -11.27 7.16 16.67
C SER A 347 -12.45 8.08 16.37
N ILE A 348 -12.38 8.88 15.31
CA ILE A 348 -13.46 9.78 14.88
C ILE A 348 -14.69 8.97 14.46
N ALA A 349 -14.51 7.91 13.66
CA ALA A 349 -15.60 7.04 13.25
C ALA A 349 -16.27 6.38 14.45
N MET A 350 -15.47 5.86 15.40
CA MET A 350 -15.98 5.22 16.60
C MET A 350 -16.72 6.20 17.51
N ILE A 351 -16.17 7.38 17.77
CA ILE A 351 -16.82 8.40 18.62
C ILE A 351 -18.12 8.88 17.97
N GLY A 352 -18.10 9.19 16.66
CA GLY A 352 -19.27 9.65 15.94
C GLY A 352 -20.42 8.65 15.94
N SER A 353 -20.13 7.40 15.64
CA SER A 353 -21.08 6.29 15.68
C SER A 353 -21.59 6.04 17.10
N MET A 354 -20.70 5.98 18.11
CA MET A 354 -21.04 5.65 19.48
C MET A 354 -21.95 6.67 20.16
N VAL A 355 -21.71 7.98 19.94
CA VAL A 355 -22.56 9.06 20.51
C VAL A 355 -23.98 8.96 19.96
N VAL A 356 -24.12 8.77 18.66
CA VAL A 356 -25.43 8.68 18.03
C VAL A 356 -26.09 7.33 18.28
N GLY A 357 -25.33 6.23 18.20
CA GLY A 357 -25.83 4.89 18.51
C GLY A 357 -26.41 4.79 19.90
N THR A 358 -25.77 5.41 20.90
CA THR A 358 -26.35 5.49 22.25
C THR A 358 -27.72 6.20 22.26
N LEU A 359 -27.88 7.28 21.50
CA LEU A 359 -29.16 7.97 21.40
C LEU A 359 -30.21 7.12 20.66
N VAL A 360 -29.79 6.45 19.58
CA VAL A 360 -30.66 5.53 18.83
C VAL A 360 -31.12 4.37 19.69
N SER A 361 -30.21 3.74 20.42
CA SER A 361 -30.51 2.67 21.36
C SER A 361 -31.49 3.13 22.46
N LEU A 362 -31.32 4.35 23.00
CA LEU A 362 -32.16 4.85 24.07
C LEU A 362 -33.57 5.27 23.62
N PHE A 363 -33.71 5.86 22.43
CA PHE A 363 -34.98 6.47 22.00
C PHE A 363 -35.61 5.77 20.80
N ILE A 364 -34.85 5.47 19.76
CA ILE A 364 -35.40 4.97 18.49
C ILE A 364 -35.76 3.49 18.60
N ILE A 365 -34.90 2.66 19.17
CA ILE A 365 -35.16 1.21 19.31
C ILE A 365 -36.45 0.94 20.13
N PRO A 366 -36.67 1.55 21.32
CA PRO A 366 -37.94 1.38 22.05
C PRO A 366 -39.15 1.88 21.29
N LEU A 367 -39.00 2.97 20.53
CA LEU A 367 -40.09 3.53 19.73
C LEU A 367 -40.50 2.55 18.60
N ILE A 368 -39.53 1.96 17.90
CA ILE A 368 -39.77 0.95 16.86
C ILE A 368 -40.41 -0.28 17.48
N TYR A 369 -39.91 -0.74 18.63
CA TYR A 369 -40.50 -1.86 19.38
C TYR A 369 -41.93 -1.59 19.73
N TRP A 370 -42.25 -0.42 20.31
CA TRP A 370 -43.63 0.00 20.63
C TRP A 370 -44.52 0.05 19.38
N PHE A 371 -44.03 0.60 18.28
CA PHE A 371 -44.79 0.72 17.04
C PHE A 371 -45.22 -0.65 16.47
N ILE A 372 -44.33 -1.64 16.52
CA ILE A 372 -44.56 -3.00 16.03
C ILE A 372 -45.53 -3.75 16.97
N TYR A 373 -45.30 -3.70 18.27
CA TYR A 373 -46.04 -4.50 19.24
C TYR A 373 -47.37 -3.87 19.75
N ARG A 374 -47.57 -2.57 19.56
CA ARG A 374 -48.82 -1.88 19.99
C ARG A 374 -50.10 -2.46 19.40
N LYS A 375 -50.04 -3.04 18.21
CA LYS A 375 -51.20 -3.68 17.56
C LYS A 375 -51.55 -5.04 18.20
N HIS A 376 -50.58 -5.74 18.70
CA HIS A 376 -50.77 -7.03 19.38
C HIS A 376 -51.35 -6.82 20.81
N ASP A 377 -50.90 -5.78 21.50
CA ASP A 377 -51.36 -5.44 22.85
C ASP A 377 -52.84 -5.03 22.88
N LYS A 378 -53.40 -4.48 21.79
CA LYS A 378 -54.81 -4.15 21.68
C LYS A 378 -55.71 -5.37 21.51
N ASN A 379 -55.18 -6.50 21.03
CA ASN A 379 -55.95 -7.72 20.82
C ASN A 379 -55.97 -8.65 22.04
N GLU A 380 -55.11 -8.42 23.04
CA GLU A 380 -55.09 -9.19 24.32
C GLU A 380 -55.97 -8.55 25.43
N VAL A 381 -56.52 -7.34 25.18
CA VAL A 381 -57.38 -6.60 26.16
C VAL A 381 -58.87 -6.76 25.82
N HIS A 382 -59.22 -7.62 24.89
CA HIS A 382 -60.61 -8.03 24.60
C HIS A 382 -60.71 -9.57 24.78
#